data_a5a01651984ea302b6157c97c69dd8e6
#
_entry.id   a5a01651984ea302b6157c97c69dd8e6
#
_cell.length_a   1.000
_cell.length_b   1.000
_cell.length_c   1.000
_cell.angle_alpha   90.00
_cell.angle_beta   90.00
_cell.angle_gamma   90.00
#
_symmetry.space_group_name_H-M   'P 1'
#
loop_
_entity.id
_entity.type
_entity.pdbx_description
1 polymer ?
#
loop_
_entity_poly.entity_id
_entity_poly.type
_entity_poly.pdbx_seq_one_letter_code
_entity_poly.pdbx_strand_id
1 'polypeptide(L)'
;MGLADILKRLSPKKEYEEIEAEKEEQPKINVKIESLTALGDVERLANHLKEGSILFVKTQELQKKDLGQFQQAVQKLNRICKNFGFDIVGTEDGYLVLTPKFAKIVRP
;
A
#
# COMPACT_ATOMS: atom_id res chain seq x y z
N MET A 1 13.87 13.88 30.59
CA MET A 1 13.46 14.23 29.23
C MET A 1 12.23 13.46 28.85
N GLY A 2 11.17 14.17 28.59
CA GLY A 2 9.92 13.50 28.22
C GLY A 2 9.86 13.19 26.73
N LEU A 3 8.91 12.36 26.37
CA LEU A 3 8.66 11.99 24.98
C LEU A 3 8.38 13.24 24.12
N ALA A 4 7.73 14.26 24.69
CA ALA A 4 7.45 15.48 24.00
C ALA A 4 8.71 16.24 23.55
N ASP A 5 9.78 16.16 24.34
CA ASP A 5 11.06 16.79 23.96
C ASP A 5 11.70 16.08 22.79
N ILE A 6 11.55 14.76 22.75
CA ILE A 6 12.06 13.97 21.64
C ILE A 6 11.32 14.33 20.36
N LEU A 7 10.00 14.46 20.45
CA LEU A 7 9.19 14.82 19.30
C LEU A 7 9.50 16.22 18.77
N LYS A 8 9.82 17.18 19.66
CA LYS A 8 10.21 18.52 19.26
C LYS A 8 11.54 18.56 18.51
N ARG A 9 12.41 17.61 18.78
CA ARG A 9 13.70 17.51 18.10
C ARG A 9 13.59 16.90 16.73
N LEU A 10 12.50 16.21 16.45
CA LEU A 10 12.27 15.67 15.14
C LEU A 10 11.99 16.81 14.17
N SER A 11 12.64 16.76 13.04
CA SER A 11 12.50 17.80 12.05
C SER A 11 11.08 17.86 11.52
N PRO A 12 10.40 19.01 11.58
CA PRO A 12 9.07 19.12 11.02
C PRO A 12 9.05 19.03 9.51
N LYS A 13 10.20 19.05 8.87
CA LYS A 13 10.29 18.93 7.42
C LYS A 13 10.24 17.50 6.93
N LYS A 14 10.43 16.55 7.83
CA LYS A 14 10.38 15.15 7.48
C LYS A 14 9.10 14.56 8.06
N GLU A 15 8.21 14.16 7.19
CA GLU A 15 7.00 13.48 7.60
C GLU A 15 7.30 12.12 8.24
N TYR A 16 8.40 11.53 7.86
CA TYR A 16 8.80 10.20 8.30
C TYR A 16 10.17 10.30 8.94
N GLU A 17 10.20 10.77 10.15
CA GLU A 17 11.43 10.73 10.91
C GLU A 17 11.56 9.33 11.48
N GLU A 18 12.57 8.65 11.06
CA GLU A 18 12.84 7.34 11.58
C GLU A 18 13.38 7.48 13.00
N ILE A 19 12.57 7.09 13.96
CA ILE A 19 13.02 7.01 15.33
C ILE A 19 13.73 5.69 15.45
N GLU A 20 15.06 5.78 15.63
CA GLU A 20 15.87 4.61 15.90
C GLU A 20 15.48 4.04 17.26
N ALA A 21 14.51 3.16 17.23
CA ALA A 21 14.29 2.29 18.36
C ALA A 21 15.33 1.19 18.30
N GLU A 22 15.45 0.42 19.32
CA GLU A 22 16.36 -0.71 19.32
C GLU A 22 16.10 -1.60 18.11
N LYS A 23 17.16 -1.88 17.39
CA LYS A 23 17.09 -2.77 16.26
C LYS A 23 16.87 -4.17 16.74
N GLU A 24 15.62 -4.56 16.77
CA GLU A 24 15.30 -5.95 16.86
C GLU A 24 15.37 -6.53 15.47
N GLU A 25 16.07 -7.62 15.33
CA GLU A 25 16.18 -8.33 14.06
C GLU A 25 14.93 -9.13 13.77
N GLN A 26 13.78 -8.47 13.78
CA GLN A 26 12.54 -9.12 13.43
C GLN A 26 12.18 -8.75 12.00
N PRO A 27 11.62 -9.70 11.25
CA PRO A 27 11.14 -9.39 9.90
C PRO A 27 10.10 -8.29 10.00
N LYS A 28 10.29 -7.25 9.20
CA LYS A 28 9.36 -6.13 9.15
C LYS A 28 8.41 -6.32 7.97
N ILE A 29 7.15 -6.06 8.22
CA ILE A 29 6.16 -6.00 7.15
C ILE A 29 6.16 -4.58 6.61
N ASN A 30 6.41 -4.45 5.32
CA ASN A 30 6.39 -3.15 4.67
C ASN A 30 4.98 -2.79 4.26
N VAL A 31 4.58 -1.57 4.55
CA VAL A 31 3.36 -0.97 4.02
C VAL A 31 3.81 0.07 3.01
N LYS A 32 3.47 -0.13 1.75
CA LYS A 32 3.88 0.77 0.68
C LYS A 32 2.70 1.57 0.19
N ILE A 33 2.92 2.86 0.07
CA ILE A 33 1.95 3.78 -0.52
C ILE A 33 2.32 3.91 -1.99
N GLU A 34 1.40 3.51 -2.86
CA GLU A 34 1.63 3.45 -4.29
C GLU A 34 0.54 4.20 -5.04
N SER A 35 0.75 4.40 -6.33
CA SER A 35 -0.26 5.00 -7.20
C SER A 35 -0.47 4.09 -8.40
N LEU A 36 -1.74 3.94 -8.78
CA LEU A 36 -2.12 3.25 -10.00
C LEU A 36 -2.46 4.32 -11.03
N THR A 37 -1.53 4.59 -11.94
CA THR A 37 -1.70 5.65 -12.93
C THR A 37 -1.88 5.11 -14.35
N ALA A 38 -1.58 3.83 -14.56
CA ALA A 38 -1.74 3.17 -15.84
C ALA A 38 -1.85 1.67 -15.66
N LEU A 39 -2.38 0.99 -16.65
CA LEU A 39 -2.50 -0.46 -16.61
C LEU A 39 -1.16 -1.17 -16.40
N GLY A 40 -0.09 -0.60 -16.92
CA GLY A 40 1.25 -1.16 -16.74
C GLY A 40 1.75 -1.21 -15.31
N ASP A 41 1.16 -0.44 -14.41
CA ASP A 41 1.55 -0.44 -13.00
C ASP A 41 1.13 -1.71 -12.26
N VAL A 42 0.20 -2.47 -12.83
CA VAL A 42 -0.34 -3.69 -12.20
C VAL A 42 0.77 -4.69 -11.87
N GLU A 43 1.71 -4.87 -12.80
CA GLU A 43 2.83 -5.81 -12.59
C GLU A 43 3.70 -5.40 -11.40
N ARG A 44 4.00 -4.10 -11.28
CA ARG A 44 4.78 -3.59 -10.16
C ARG A 44 4.06 -3.84 -8.85
N LEU A 45 2.77 -3.54 -8.79
CA LEU A 45 1.98 -3.76 -7.59
C LEU A 45 1.92 -5.24 -7.22
N ALA A 46 1.73 -6.10 -8.20
CA ALA A 46 1.72 -7.54 -7.98
C ALA A 46 3.05 -8.04 -7.41
N ASN A 47 4.16 -7.52 -7.91
CA ASN A 47 5.47 -7.90 -7.42
C ASN A 47 5.68 -7.50 -5.96
N HIS A 48 5.21 -6.33 -5.57
CA HIS A 48 5.28 -5.91 -4.17
C HIS A 48 4.49 -6.85 -3.26
N LEU A 49 3.32 -7.30 -3.71
CA LEU A 49 2.52 -8.26 -2.95
C LEU A 49 3.22 -9.60 -2.83
N LYS A 50 3.87 -10.05 -3.89
CA LYS A 50 4.64 -11.31 -3.87
C LYS A 50 5.83 -11.23 -2.92
N GLU A 51 6.39 -10.05 -2.76
CA GLU A 51 7.48 -9.80 -1.81
C GLU A 51 7.00 -9.72 -0.36
N GLY A 52 5.70 -9.69 -0.14
CA GLY A 52 5.13 -9.65 1.20
C GLY A 52 4.79 -8.25 1.70
N SER A 53 4.66 -7.28 0.81
CA SER A 53 4.29 -5.92 1.18
C SER A 53 2.78 -5.72 1.17
N ILE A 54 2.30 -4.91 2.11
CA ILE A 54 0.93 -4.42 2.10
C ILE A 54 0.91 -3.13 1.28
N LEU A 55 -0.07 -2.99 0.40
CA LEU A 55 -0.16 -1.84 -0.49
C LEU A 55 -1.37 -0.98 -0.18
N PHE A 56 -1.14 0.30 -0.16
CA PHE A 56 -2.17 1.32 -0.07
C PHE A 56 -2.06 2.14 -1.36
N VAL A 57 -2.99 1.94 -2.27
CA VAL A 57 -2.85 2.40 -3.66
C VAL A 57 -3.84 3.50 -3.97
N LYS A 58 -3.34 4.64 -4.44
CA LYS A 58 -4.16 5.75 -4.90
C LYS A 58 -4.60 5.48 -6.33
N THR A 59 -5.88 5.62 -6.61
CA THR A 59 -6.43 5.34 -7.94
C THR A 59 -7.20 6.50 -8.54
N GLN A 60 -7.35 7.59 -7.79
CA GLN A 60 -8.21 8.71 -8.20
C GLN A 60 -7.82 9.31 -9.53
N GLU A 61 -6.52 9.46 -9.76
CA GLU A 61 -6.02 10.06 -10.99
C GLU A 61 -6.40 9.23 -12.22
N LEU A 62 -6.19 7.92 -12.16
CA LEU A 62 -6.53 7.05 -13.26
C LEU A 62 -8.05 6.98 -13.48
N GLN A 63 -8.83 6.95 -12.40
CA GLN A 63 -10.29 6.95 -12.52
C GLN A 63 -10.79 8.18 -13.27
N LYS A 64 -10.20 9.33 -13.03
CA LYS A 64 -10.59 10.57 -13.71
C LYS A 64 -10.07 10.63 -15.13
N LYS A 65 -8.88 10.11 -15.35
CA LYS A 65 -8.21 10.19 -16.65
C LYS A 65 -8.74 9.17 -17.65
N ASP A 66 -8.93 7.95 -17.21
CA ASP A 66 -9.34 6.84 -18.08
C ASP A 66 -10.02 5.75 -17.24
N LEU A 67 -11.32 5.88 -17.11
CA LEU A 67 -12.10 4.94 -16.31
C LEU A 67 -12.04 3.52 -16.87
N GLY A 68 -12.02 3.37 -18.17
CA GLY A 68 -11.93 2.05 -18.81
C GLY A 68 -10.62 1.34 -18.45
N GLN A 69 -9.52 2.07 -18.52
CA GLN A 69 -8.23 1.52 -18.15
C GLN A 69 -8.17 1.18 -16.66
N PHE A 70 -8.77 2.03 -15.82
CA PHE A 70 -8.86 1.75 -14.39
C PHE A 70 -9.61 0.44 -14.13
N GLN A 71 -10.74 0.23 -14.80
CA GLN A 71 -11.52 -0.99 -14.65
C GLN A 71 -10.74 -2.23 -15.09
N GLN A 72 -10.00 -2.13 -16.19
CA GLN A 72 -9.13 -3.21 -16.66
C GLN A 72 -8.04 -3.54 -15.63
N ALA A 73 -7.44 -2.50 -15.07
CA ALA A 73 -6.38 -2.67 -14.07
C ALA A 73 -6.92 -3.37 -12.82
N VAL A 74 -8.09 -2.97 -12.34
CA VAL A 74 -8.71 -3.58 -11.18
C VAL A 74 -9.07 -5.04 -11.45
N GLN A 75 -9.61 -5.34 -12.62
CA GLN A 75 -9.91 -6.71 -13.00
C GLN A 75 -8.66 -7.59 -13.01
N LYS A 76 -7.58 -7.06 -13.54
CA LYS A 76 -6.32 -7.78 -13.58
C LYS A 76 -5.76 -8.01 -12.17
N LEU A 77 -5.82 -6.98 -11.32
CA LEU A 77 -5.41 -7.11 -9.93
C LEU A 77 -6.25 -8.14 -9.17
N ASN A 78 -7.56 -8.11 -9.36
CA ASN A 78 -8.45 -9.09 -8.75
C ASN A 78 -8.09 -10.52 -9.14
N ARG A 79 -7.78 -10.73 -10.40
CA ARG A 79 -7.39 -12.05 -10.90
C ARG A 79 -6.09 -12.53 -10.26
N ILE A 80 -5.10 -11.63 -10.18
CA ILE A 80 -3.82 -11.92 -9.56
C ILE A 80 -4.01 -12.24 -8.07
N CYS A 81 -4.81 -11.44 -7.38
CA CYS A 81 -5.08 -11.65 -5.96
C CYS A 81 -5.74 -13.00 -5.71
N LYS A 82 -6.70 -13.38 -6.55
CA LYS A 82 -7.33 -14.69 -6.45
C LYS A 82 -6.33 -15.82 -6.64
N ASN A 83 -5.47 -15.70 -7.63
CA ASN A 83 -4.53 -16.75 -7.97
C ASN A 83 -3.47 -16.96 -6.90
N PHE A 84 -3.05 -15.89 -6.22
CA PHE A 84 -1.98 -15.95 -5.24
C PHE A 84 -2.47 -15.92 -3.79
N GLY A 85 -3.77 -15.81 -3.57
CA GLY A 85 -4.29 -15.74 -2.21
C GLY A 85 -4.09 -14.39 -1.53
N PHE A 86 -3.94 -13.33 -2.30
CA PHE A 86 -3.89 -11.97 -1.79
C PHE A 86 -5.31 -11.44 -1.57
N ASP A 87 -5.44 -10.45 -0.70
CA ASP A 87 -6.73 -9.79 -0.48
C ASP A 87 -6.71 -8.39 -1.09
N ILE A 88 -7.87 -7.91 -1.51
CA ILE A 88 -8.01 -6.60 -2.15
C ILE A 88 -9.37 -6.01 -1.80
N VAL A 89 -9.37 -4.73 -1.44
CA VAL A 89 -10.60 -3.98 -1.20
C VAL A 89 -10.44 -2.55 -1.70
N GLY A 90 -11.52 -2.01 -2.27
CA GLY A 90 -11.57 -0.60 -2.66
C GLY A 90 -12.28 0.22 -1.60
N THR A 91 -11.79 1.44 -1.36
CA THR A 91 -12.44 2.37 -0.46
C THR A 91 -13.26 3.41 -1.23
N GLU A 92 -14.20 4.05 -0.56
CA GLU A 92 -15.02 5.08 -1.18
C GLU A 92 -14.21 6.29 -1.64
N ASP A 93 -13.08 6.53 -0.98
CA ASP A 93 -12.21 7.66 -1.29
C ASP A 93 -11.31 7.44 -2.49
N GLY A 94 -11.42 6.30 -3.16
CA GLY A 94 -10.63 6.01 -4.35
C GLY A 94 -9.28 5.40 -4.06
N TYR A 95 -9.18 4.61 -3.00
CA TYR A 95 -7.98 3.84 -2.69
C TYR A 95 -8.25 2.36 -2.86
N LEU A 96 -7.20 1.62 -3.16
CA LEU A 96 -7.20 0.16 -3.08
C LEU A 96 -6.26 -0.25 -1.97
N VAL A 97 -6.71 -1.15 -1.12
CA VAL A 97 -5.86 -1.77 -0.11
C VAL A 97 -5.64 -3.21 -0.51
N LEU A 98 -4.39 -3.60 -0.63
CA LEU A 98 -4.02 -4.95 -1.04
C LEU A 98 -3.08 -5.54 0.01
N THR A 99 -3.34 -6.78 0.36
CA THR A 99 -2.52 -7.47 1.37
C THR A 99 -1.94 -8.75 0.81
N PRO A 100 -0.72 -9.10 1.23
CA PRO A 100 -0.10 -10.34 0.83
C PRO A 100 -0.78 -11.54 1.50
N LYS A 101 -0.30 -12.71 1.18
CA LYS A 101 -0.90 -13.98 1.56
C LYS A 101 -1.10 -14.17 3.06
N PHE A 102 -0.19 -13.61 3.87
CA PHE A 102 -0.21 -13.79 5.33
C PHE A 102 -1.11 -12.78 6.05
N ALA A 103 -1.70 -11.84 5.36
CA ALA A 103 -2.55 -10.81 5.93
C ALA A 103 -3.92 -10.82 5.27
N LYS A 104 -4.93 -10.48 6.04
CA LYS A 104 -6.31 -10.46 5.55
C LYS A 104 -6.95 -9.13 5.90
N ILE A 105 -7.74 -8.59 4.98
CA ILE A 105 -8.51 -7.38 5.21
C ILE A 105 -9.79 -7.77 5.95
N VAL A 106 -9.97 -7.19 7.13
CA VAL A 106 -11.20 -7.39 7.90
C VAL A 106 -12.17 -6.28 7.51
N ARG A 107 -13.29 -6.66 6.92
CA ARG A 107 -14.31 -5.72 6.48
C ARG A 107 -15.31 -5.46 7.59
N PRO A 108 -15.88 -4.22 7.65
CA PRO A 108 -16.90 -3.92 8.65
C PRO A 108 -18.18 -4.69 8.44
#